data_0fc62f5339543f0e98b9df5704ce81f2
#
_entry.id   0fc62f5339543f0e98b9df5704ce81f2
#
_cell.length_a   1.000
_cell.length_b   1.000
_cell.length_c   1.000
_cell.angle_alpha   90.00
_cell.angle_beta   90.00
_cell.angle_gamma   90.00
#
_symmetry.space_group_name_H-M   'P 1'
#
loop_
_entity.id
_entity.type
_entity.pdbx_description
1 polymer ?
#
loop_
_entity_poly.entity_id
_entity_poly.type
_entity_poly.pdbx_seq_one_letter_code
_entity_poly.pdbx_strand_id
1 'polypeptide(L)'
;GGFLRFAVGVFGRRTQTAQTQPSAVATSRSRLTAGCCRSRFVVAKIYILFCIIRYMDSLPEDKFYPYAEETEKILACVFDVYHYFGPGFLESVYHKCLEIELAKAEIPFESEKKLKIFYKGEDIGMKFSADLVIDNKIILELKAKDRLKTEDEAQNLHYLKISGYGLGLLINFGSKRKAEVRR
;
A
#
# COMPACT_ATOMS: atom_id res chain seq x y z
N GLY A 1 62.53 4.52 16.14
CA GLY A 1 62.83 5.53 17.13
C GLY A 1 61.56 6.23 17.53
N GLY A 2 61.15 6.24 18.68
CA GLY A 2 61.46 6.54 20.02
C GLY A 2 60.25 7.20 20.62
N PHE A 3 59.63 6.62 21.63
CA PHE A 3 59.72 6.98 23.05
C PHE A 3 59.22 8.41 23.34
N LEU A 4 58.45 8.73 24.32
CA LEU A 4 58.15 8.43 25.69
C LEU A 4 57.04 9.38 26.19
N ARG A 5 56.07 8.93 26.98
CA ARG A 5 55.94 8.91 28.44
C ARG A 5 55.41 10.18 29.16
N PHE A 6 54.42 9.89 30.03
CA PHE A 6 54.15 10.40 31.40
C PHE A 6 53.60 11.83 31.53
N ALA A 7 52.68 12.18 32.42
CA ALA A 7 52.36 11.80 33.80
C ALA A 7 50.92 12.31 34.14
N VAL A 8 50.03 11.62 34.85
CA VAL A 8 49.86 11.51 36.32
C VAL A 8 49.83 12.84 37.09
N GLY A 9 48.73 13.08 37.75
CA GLY A 9 48.57 14.05 38.82
C GLY A 9 47.07 14.24 39.09
N VAL A 10 46.42 13.53 39.94
CA VAL A 10 46.36 13.46 41.44
C VAL A 10 45.49 14.58 42.05
N PHE A 11 44.38 14.13 42.64
CA PHE A 11 43.72 14.59 43.89
C PHE A 11 43.14 16.00 44.02
N GLY A 12 41.87 16.04 44.36
CA GLY A 12 41.22 17.15 45.05
C GLY A 12 39.83 16.76 45.51
N ARG A 13 39.72 16.25 46.72
CA ARG A 13 38.47 16.01 47.48
C ARG A 13 37.88 17.32 48.01
N ARG A 14 36.60 17.26 48.23
CA ARG A 14 35.71 18.01 49.18
C ARG A 14 34.70 18.86 48.44
N THR A 15 33.42 18.97 48.82
CA THR A 15 32.69 18.70 50.06
C THR A 15 31.20 18.60 49.69
N GLN A 16 30.46 17.80 50.49
CA GLN A 16 28.99 17.78 50.56
C GLN A 16 28.47 19.13 51.01
N THR A 17 27.41 19.63 50.39
CA THR A 17 26.43 20.47 51.07
C THR A 17 25.02 20.10 50.59
N ALA A 18 24.15 20.10 51.56
CA ALA A 18 22.82 19.55 51.64
C ALA A 18 21.77 20.22 50.75
N GLN A 19 20.81 19.38 50.36
CA GLN A 19 19.36 19.56 50.38
C GLN A 19 18.78 20.97 50.10
N THR A 20 18.04 21.03 49.01
CA THR A 20 16.69 21.59 49.01
C THR A 20 15.88 20.96 47.87
N GLN A 21 14.86 20.21 48.20
CA GLN A 21 13.79 19.82 47.28
C GLN A 21 12.94 21.05 46.97
N PRO A 22 12.56 21.30 45.74
CA PRO A 22 11.37 22.04 45.39
C PRO A 22 10.22 21.08 45.11
N SER A 23 9.17 21.33 45.88
CA SER A 23 7.78 20.93 45.75
C SER A 23 7.29 20.44 44.40
N ALA A 24 6.53 19.34 44.44
CA ALA A 24 5.69 18.80 43.42
C ALA A 24 4.82 19.89 42.76
N VAL A 25 5.17 20.29 41.55
CA VAL A 25 4.24 20.93 40.63
C VAL A 25 3.52 19.79 39.89
N ALA A 26 2.28 19.59 40.29
CA ALA A 26 1.32 18.73 39.61
C ALA A 26 1.14 19.27 38.17
N THR A 27 1.89 18.75 37.25
CA THR A 27 1.59 18.91 35.82
C THR A 27 0.35 18.07 35.53
N SER A 28 -0.77 18.77 35.43
CA SER A 28 -2.01 18.24 34.87
C SER A 28 -1.69 17.70 33.46
N ARG A 29 -1.47 16.37 33.38
CA ARG A 29 -1.56 15.67 32.12
C ARG A 29 -3.02 15.81 31.67
N SER A 30 -3.26 16.81 30.84
CA SER A 30 -4.46 16.89 30.04
C SER A 30 -4.58 15.57 29.28
N ARG A 31 -5.58 14.80 29.65
CA ARG A 31 -6.05 13.63 28.88
C ARG A 31 -6.34 14.12 27.47
N LEU A 32 -5.42 13.87 26.56
CA LEU A 32 -5.73 13.94 25.13
C LEU A 32 -6.78 12.88 24.87
N THR A 33 -7.99 13.35 24.85
CA THR A 33 -9.21 12.60 24.69
C THR A 33 -9.19 11.82 23.38
N ALA A 34 -9.64 10.57 23.45
CA ALA A 34 -9.86 9.63 22.35
C ALA A 34 -10.77 10.15 21.20
N GLY A 35 -11.08 11.44 21.17
CA GLY A 35 -11.90 12.09 20.15
C GLY A 35 -11.17 12.40 18.83
N CYS A 36 -9.83 12.47 18.83
CA CYS A 36 -9.08 12.85 17.63
C CYS A 36 -8.92 11.70 16.61
N CYS A 37 -9.05 10.44 17.07
CA CYS A 37 -8.89 9.29 16.20
C CYS A 37 -10.11 9.06 15.28
N ARG A 38 -11.33 9.31 15.80
CA ARG A 38 -12.57 9.14 15.01
C ARG A 38 -12.68 10.10 13.83
N SER A 39 -12.23 11.34 13.97
CA SER A 39 -12.29 12.33 12.89
C SER A 39 -11.36 12.00 11.72
N ARG A 40 -10.17 11.45 11.99
CA ARG A 40 -9.24 11.02 10.92
C ARG A 40 -9.80 9.86 10.08
N PHE A 41 -10.47 8.89 10.71
CA PHE A 41 -11.11 7.77 9.99
C PHE A 41 -12.29 8.22 9.12
N VAL A 42 -13.08 9.20 9.57
CA VAL A 42 -14.20 9.73 8.79
C VAL A 42 -13.68 10.50 7.56
N VAL A 43 -12.67 11.34 7.74
CA VAL A 43 -12.06 12.09 6.64
C VAL A 43 -11.40 11.16 5.62
N ALA A 44 -10.71 10.11 6.08
CA ALA A 44 -10.11 9.10 5.19
C ALA A 44 -11.18 8.38 4.36
N LYS A 45 -12.27 7.93 4.98
CA LYS A 45 -13.38 7.28 4.26
C LYS A 45 -14.04 8.22 3.23
N ILE A 46 -14.23 9.48 3.56
CA ILE A 46 -14.78 10.48 2.62
C ILE A 46 -13.80 10.68 1.44
N TYR A 47 -12.50 10.74 1.70
CA TYR A 47 -11.50 10.88 0.65
C TYR A 47 -11.47 9.65 -0.28
N ILE A 48 -11.50 8.44 0.28
CA ILE A 48 -11.57 7.19 -0.48
C ILE A 48 -12.81 7.17 -1.36
N LEU A 49 -13.98 7.46 -0.80
CA LEU A 49 -15.23 7.54 -1.56
C LEU A 49 -15.15 8.58 -2.69
N PHE A 50 -14.58 9.74 -2.44
CA PHE A 50 -14.37 10.76 -3.46
C PHE A 50 -13.42 10.28 -4.57
N CYS A 51 -12.35 9.55 -4.24
CA CYS A 51 -11.45 8.98 -5.24
C CYS A 51 -12.14 7.92 -6.10
N ILE A 52 -12.98 7.07 -5.50
CA ILE A 52 -13.76 6.06 -6.21
C ILE A 52 -14.78 6.72 -7.15
N ILE A 53 -15.59 7.65 -6.64
CA ILE A 53 -16.58 8.39 -7.43
C ILE A 53 -15.87 9.05 -8.61
N ARG A 54 -14.78 9.77 -8.38
CA ARG A 54 -14.04 10.44 -9.45
C ARG A 54 -13.40 9.48 -10.46
N TYR A 55 -13.06 8.26 -10.06
CA TYR A 55 -12.64 7.22 -10.99
C TYR A 55 -13.82 6.74 -11.83
N MET A 56 -14.95 6.41 -11.20
CA MET A 56 -16.16 5.94 -11.89
C MET A 56 -16.70 7.00 -12.86
N ASP A 57 -16.75 8.28 -12.45
CA ASP A 57 -17.16 9.41 -13.30
C ASP A 57 -16.20 9.66 -14.47
N SER A 58 -14.96 9.20 -14.40
CA SER A 58 -13.99 9.30 -15.51
C SER A 58 -14.19 8.24 -16.58
N LEU A 59 -15.03 7.25 -16.34
CA LEU A 59 -15.37 6.21 -17.32
C LEU A 59 -16.47 6.74 -18.25
N PRO A 60 -16.37 6.48 -19.57
CA PRO A 60 -17.44 6.85 -20.52
C PRO A 60 -18.77 6.18 -20.19
N GLU A 61 -19.84 6.94 -20.13
CA GLU A 61 -21.18 6.45 -19.76
C GLU A 61 -21.79 5.48 -20.80
N ASP A 62 -21.34 5.54 -22.04
CA ASP A 62 -21.82 4.75 -23.16
C ASP A 62 -21.22 3.34 -23.26
N LYS A 63 -20.31 2.99 -22.33
CA LYS A 63 -19.64 1.68 -22.31
C LYS A 63 -20.17 0.78 -21.20
N PHE A 64 -20.37 -0.49 -21.56
CA PHE A 64 -20.61 -1.54 -20.58
C PHE A 64 -19.32 -1.84 -19.80
N TYR A 65 -19.37 -1.72 -18.49
CA TYR A 65 -18.28 -2.03 -17.59
C TYR A 65 -18.60 -3.29 -16.80
N PRO A 66 -18.09 -4.47 -17.20
CA PRO A 66 -18.29 -5.69 -16.43
C PRO A 66 -17.64 -5.57 -15.06
N TYR A 67 -18.25 -6.17 -14.06
CA TYR A 67 -17.73 -6.19 -12.67
C TYR A 67 -17.58 -4.79 -12.03
N ALA A 68 -18.52 -3.87 -12.28
CA ALA A 68 -18.45 -2.51 -11.74
C ALA A 68 -18.48 -2.49 -10.21
N GLU A 69 -19.37 -3.25 -9.58
CA GLU A 69 -19.50 -3.34 -8.13
C GLU A 69 -18.27 -3.96 -7.46
N GLU A 70 -17.73 -5.04 -8.05
CA GLU A 70 -16.51 -5.68 -7.58
C GLU A 70 -15.31 -4.73 -7.73
N THR A 71 -15.25 -4.00 -8.84
CA THR A 71 -14.20 -3.00 -9.06
C THR A 71 -14.26 -1.90 -8.00
N GLU A 72 -15.44 -1.40 -7.64
CA GLU A 72 -15.60 -0.38 -6.60
C GLU A 72 -15.06 -0.87 -5.25
N LYS A 73 -15.40 -2.09 -4.85
CA LYS A 73 -14.91 -2.71 -3.60
C LYS A 73 -13.40 -2.89 -3.59
N ILE A 74 -12.82 -3.34 -4.71
CA ILE A 74 -11.37 -3.48 -4.88
C ILE A 74 -10.69 -2.12 -4.77
N LEU A 75 -11.23 -1.10 -5.45
CA LEU A 75 -10.66 0.25 -5.42
C LEU A 75 -10.73 0.88 -4.03
N ALA A 76 -11.75 0.57 -3.23
CA ALA A 76 -11.79 0.99 -1.84
C ALA A 76 -10.57 0.49 -1.06
N CYS A 77 -10.24 -0.80 -1.19
CA CYS A 77 -9.04 -1.39 -0.58
C CYS A 77 -7.75 -0.75 -1.09
N VAL A 78 -7.65 -0.54 -2.42
CA VAL A 78 -6.48 0.09 -3.06
C VAL A 78 -6.24 1.51 -2.52
N PHE A 79 -7.29 2.32 -2.48
CA PHE A 79 -7.16 3.70 -2.00
C PHE A 79 -6.93 3.78 -0.50
N ASP A 80 -7.41 2.83 0.30
CA ASP A 80 -7.11 2.75 1.72
C ASP A 80 -5.63 2.47 1.97
N VAL A 81 -5.05 1.50 1.28
CA VAL A 81 -3.61 1.23 1.29
C VAL A 81 -2.80 2.46 0.86
N TYR A 82 -3.19 3.08 -0.26
CA TYR A 82 -2.50 4.27 -0.77
C TYR A 82 -2.61 5.46 0.21
N HIS A 83 -3.77 5.67 0.81
CA HIS A 83 -3.99 6.73 1.79
C HIS A 83 -3.12 6.55 3.04
N TYR A 84 -2.89 5.30 3.44
CA TYR A 84 -2.08 4.98 4.62
C TYR A 84 -0.58 5.22 4.38
N PHE A 85 -0.05 4.74 3.26
CA PHE A 85 1.39 4.76 2.98
C PHE A 85 1.84 5.90 2.07
N GLY A 86 1.00 6.35 1.16
CA GLY A 86 1.44 7.20 0.04
C GLY A 86 2.37 6.45 -0.93
N PRO A 87 3.01 7.16 -1.86
CA PRO A 87 3.99 6.57 -2.78
C PRO A 87 5.37 6.40 -2.13
N GLY A 88 6.21 5.51 -2.70
CA GLY A 88 7.64 5.40 -2.37
C GLY A 88 8.06 4.12 -1.68
N PHE A 89 7.15 3.22 -1.36
CA PHE A 89 7.48 1.88 -0.86
C PHE A 89 7.68 0.89 -2.01
N LEU A 90 8.25 -0.28 -1.68
CA LEU A 90 8.42 -1.38 -2.62
C LEU A 90 7.04 -1.97 -3.00
N GLU A 91 6.92 -2.46 -4.22
CA GLU A 91 5.72 -3.12 -4.75
C GLU A 91 5.22 -4.25 -3.83
N SER A 92 6.15 -5.05 -3.30
CA SER A 92 5.83 -6.13 -2.35
C SER A 92 5.17 -5.66 -1.05
N VAL A 93 5.42 -4.42 -0.60
CA VAL A 93 4.76 -3.84 0.58
C VAL A 93 3.30 -3.57 0.27
N TYR A 94 3.02 -2.90 -0.85
CA TYR A 94 1.65 -2.62 -1.29
C TYR A 94 0.87 -3.92 -1.55
N HIS A 95 1.52 -4.92 -2.15
CA HIS A 95 0.94 -6.23 -2.41
C HIS A 95 0.45 -6.87 -1.10
N LYS A 96 1.31 -6.96 -0.09
CA LYS A 96 0.93 -7.53 1.21
C LYS A 96 -0.14 -6.73 1.94
N CYS A 97 -0.10 -5.41 1.87
CA CYS A 97 -1.13 -4.57 2.49
C CYS A 97 -2.48 -4.71 1.78
N LEU A 98 -2.47 -4.82 0.45
CA LEU A 98 -3.69 -5.04 -0.32
C LEU A 98 -4.32 -6.40 -0.02
N GLU A 99 -3.52 -7.46 0.13
CA GLU A 99 -4.02 -8.78 0.61
C GLU A 99 -4.76 -8.65 1.95
N ILE A 100 -4.22 -7.86 2.88
CA ILE A 100 -4.85 -7.65 4.20
C ILE A 100 -6.19 -6.91 4.06
N GLU A 101 -6.25 -5.85 3.25
CA GLU A 101 -7.49 -5.09 3.07
C GLU A 101 -8.55 -5.89 2.30
N LEU A 102 -8.16 -6.66 1.28
CA LEU A 102 -9.07 -7.58 0.57
C LEU A 102 -9.65 -8.64 1.51
N ALA A 103 -8.82 -9.23 2.37
CA ALA A 103 -9.26 -10.20 3.36
C ALA A 103 -10.24 -9.60 4.38
N LYS A 104 -9.98 -8.37 4.88
CA LYS A 104 -10.89 -7.63 5.76
C LYS A 104 -12.21 -7.28 5.11
N ALA A 105 -12.19 -7.04 3.80
CA ALA A 105 -13.38 -6.76 3.01
C ALA A 105 -14.13 -8.04 2.56
N GLU A 106 -13.65 -9.21 3.01
CA GLU A 106 -14.20 -10.53 2.65
C GLU A 106 -14.25 -10.78 1.13
N ILE A 107 -13.30 -10.17 0.38
CA ILE A 107 -13.17 -10.35 -1.06
C ILE A 107 -12.26 -11.56 -1.33
N PRO A 108 -12.74 -12.62 -1.99
CA PRO A 108 -11.93 -13.80 -2.26
C PRO A 108 -10.85 -13.49 -3.31
N PHE A 109 -9.60 -13.87 -3.02
CA PHE A 109 -8.48 -13.68 -3.92
C PHE A 109 -7.47 -14.83 -3.86
N GLU A 110 -6.69 -14.96 -4.93
CA GLU A 110 -5.50 -15.81 -5.00
C GLU A 110 -4.29 -14.91 -5.29
N SER A 111 -3.26 -15.02 -4.43
CA SER A 111 -2.00 -14.28 -4.57
C SER A 111 -1.01 -15.06 -5.43
N GLU A 112 -0.24 -14.36 -6.27
CA GLU A 112 0.80 -14.92 -7.14
C GLU A 112 0.33 -16.12 -7.98
N LYS A 113 -0.90 -16.02 -8.51
CA LYS A 113 -1.52 -17.12 -9.27
C LYS A 113 -0.74 -17.41 -10.55
N LYS A 114 -0.35 -18.69 -10.70
CA LYS A 114 0.35 -19.17 -11.89
C LYS A 114 -0.63 -19.44 -13.03
N LEU A 115 -0.56 -18.67 -14.09
CA LEU A 115 -1.35 -18.82 -15.32
C LEU A 115 -0.55 -19.62 -16.35
N LYS A 116 -1.08 -20.77 -16.77
CA LYS A 116 -0.45 -21.61 -17.78
C LYS A 116 -0.65 -21.02 -19.17
N ILE A 117 0.36 -21.19 -20.03
CA ILE A 117 0.33 -20.72 -21.41
C ILE A 117 0.08 -21.90 -22.34
N PHE A 118 -0.94 -21.77 -23.19
CA PHE A 118 -1.27 -22.76 -24.20
C PHE A 118 -1.01 -22.21 -25.61
N TYR A 119 -0.41 -23.01 -26.46
CA TYR A 119 -0.25 -22.73 -27.87
C TYR A 119 -0.99 -23.79 -28.69
N LYS A 120 -2.00 -23.38 -29.45
CA LYS A 120 -2.86 -24.29 -30.26
C LYS A 120 -3.45 -25.48 -29.45
N GLY A 121 -3.73 -25.25 -28.15
CA GLY A 121 -4.29 -26.26 -27.25
C GLY A 121 -3.25 -27.07 -26.45
N GLU A 122 -1.97 -26.95 -26.74
CA GLU A 122 -0.88 -27.63 -26.05
C GLU A 122 -0.28 -26.75 -24.96
N ASP A 123 -0.10 -27.27 -23.73
CA ASP A 123 0.61 -26.59 -22.63
C ASP A 123 2.10 -26.54 -22.97
N ILE A 124 2.64 -25.35 -23.18
CA ILE A 124 4.06 -25.15 -23.54
C ILE A 124 4.99 -25.21 -22.33
N GLY A 125 4.48 -25.54 -21.13
CA GLY A 125 5.26 -25.66 -19.89
C GLY A 125 5.67 -24.32 -19.28
N MET A 126 5.28 -23.19 -19.89
CA MET A 126 5.54 -21.85 -19.36
C MET A 126 4.35 -21.32 -18.55
N LYS A 127 4.66 -20.48 -17.58
CA LYS A 127 3.64 -19.87 -16.71
C LYS A 127 3.95 -18.39 -16.50
N PHE A 128 2.91 -17.57 -16.46
CA PHE A 128 2.97 -16.24 -15.90
C PHE A 128 2.45 -16.24 -14.46
N SER A 129 2.93 -15.29 -13.65
CA SER A 129 2.43 -15.07 -12.30
C SER A 129 1.66 -13.76 -12.29
N ALA A 130 0.33 -13.83 -12.12
CA ALA A 130 -0.48 -12.65 -11.85
C ALA A 130 -0.34 -12.30 -10.37
N ASP A 131 -0.20 -11.01 -10.02
CA ASP A 131 -0.01 -10.59 -8.63
C ASP A 131 -1.20 -11.02 -7.77
N LEU A 132 -2.41 -10.66 -8.17
CA LEU A 132 -3.64 -11.06 -7.49
C LEU A 132 -4.72 -11.41 -8.52
N VAL A 133 -5.49 -12.45 -8.23
CA VAL A 133 -6.70 -12.81 -9.01
C VAL A 133 -7.90 -12.81 -8.06
N ILE A 134 -8.87 -11.96 -8.34
CA ILE A 134 -10.07 -11.80 -7.54
C ILE A 134 -11.19 -12.65 -8.12
N ASP A 135 -11.79 -13.51 -7.28
CA ASP A 135 -12.97 -14.34 -7.57
C ASP A 135 -12.86 -15.11 -8.92
N ASN A 136 -11.66 -15.47 -9.35
CA ASN A 136 -11.38 -16.10 -10.65
C ASN A 136 -11.94 -15.34 -11.86
N LYS A 137 -12.10 -14.01 -11.76
CA LYS A 137 -12.69 -13.15 -12.79
C LYS A 137 -11.86 -11.93 -13.13
N ILE A 138 -11.16 -11.35 -12.14
CA ILE A 138 -10.46 -10.07 -12.25
C ILE A 138 -8.99 -10.27 -11.91
N ILE A 139 -8.10 -9.82 -12.79
CA ILE A 139 -6.66 -9.77 -12.53
C ILE A 139 -6.31 -8.39 -11.99
N LEU A 140 -5.54 -8.35 -10.91
CA LEU A 140 -4.88 -7.14 -10.46
C LEU A 140 -3.37 -7.29 -10.72
N GLU A 141 -2.82 -6.32 -11.42
CA GLU A 141 -1.38 -6.16 -11.64
C GLU A 141 -0.94 -4.92 -10.89
N LEU A 142 0.02 -5.06 -10.00
CA LEU A 142 0.49 -3.99 -9.12
C LEU A 142 1.81 -3.42 -9.63
N LYS A 143 1.98 -2.12 -9.52
CA LYS A 143 3.22 -1.42 -9.81
C LYS A 143 3.47 -0.34 -8.74
N ALA A 144 4.75 -0.07 -8.49
CA ALA A 144 5.21 0.97 -7.56
C ALA A 144 6.26 1.85 -8.25
N LYS A 145 5.88 2.53 -9.33
CA LYS A 145 6.78 3.35 -10.15
C LYS A 145 6.18 4.74 -10.42
N ASP A 146 7.02 5.70 -10.75
CA ASP A 146 6.59 7.09 -10.97
C ASP A 146 5.53 7.23 -12.09
N ARG A 147 5.61 6.40 -13.12
CA ARG A 147 4.69 6.38 -14.26
C ARG A 147 4.52 4.98 -14.81
N LEU A 148 3.31 4.64 -15.19
CA LEU A 148 3.01 3.46 -15.98
C LEU A 148 3.55 3.63 -17.40
N LYS A 149 4.01 2.54 -18.00
CA LYS A 149 4.50 2.45 -19.36
C LYS A 149 3.57 1.57 -20.18
N THR A 150 3.69 1.66 -21.50
CA THR A 150 2.94 0.83 -22.45
C THR A 150 3.18 -0.67 -22.23
N GLU A 151 4.40 -1.04 -21.80
CA GLU A 151 4.75 -2.43 -21.51
C GLU A 151 3.95 -2.99 -20.32
N ASP A 152 3.63 -2.15 -19.32
CA ASP A 152 2.82 -2.55 -18.16
C ASP A 152 1.36 -2.84 -18.57
N GLU A 153 0.81 -2.01 -19.46
CA GLU A 153 -0.53 -2.23 -20.04
C GLU A 153 -0.55 -3.50 -20.91
N ALA A 154 0.50 -3.69 -21.73
CA ALA A 154 0.64 -4.88 -22.55
C ALA A 154 0.72 -6.16 -21.71
N GLN A 155 1.43 -6.14 -20.57
CA GLN A 155 1.51 -7.25 -19.63
C GLN A 155 0.12 -7.64 -19.11
N ASN A 156 -0.68 -6.67 -18.66
CA ASN A 156 -2.03 -6.90 -18.18
C ASN A 156 -2.95 -7.50 -19.28
N LEU A 157 -2.86 -6.99 -20.50
CA LEU A 157 -3.60 -7.53 -21.65
C LEU A 157 -3.17 -8.98 -22.02
N HIS A 158 -1.88 -9.30 -21.90
CA HIS A 158 -1.38 -10.66 -22.10
C HIS A 158 -1.97 -11.63 -21.07
N TYR A 159 -2.04 -11.22 -19.80
CA TYR A 159 -2.64 -12.04 -18.75
C TYR A 159 -4.12 -12.31 -19.01
N LEU A 160 -4.88 -11.29 -19.41
CA LEU A 160 -6.28 -11.48 -19.79
C LEU A 160 -6.45 -12.44 -20.95
N LYS A 161 -5.61 -12.31 -21.99
CA LYS A 161 -5.66 -13.20 -23.17
C LYS A 161 -5.34 -14.66 -22.81
N ILE A 162 -4.44 -14.88 -21.88
CA ILE A 162 -4.01 -16.22 -21.45
C ILE A 162 -5.03 -16.86 -20.52
N SER A 163 -5.55 -16.10 -19.57
CA SER A 163 -6.46 -16.61 -18.54
C SER A 163 -7.91 -16.75 -19.01
N GLY A 164 -8.32 -15.94 -20.00
CA GLY A 164 -9.71 -15.80 -20.38
C GLY A 164 -10.57 -15.05 -19.36
N TYR A 165 -9.96 -14.38 -18.38
CA TYR A 165 -10.69 -13.59 -17.39
C TYR A 165 -11.29 -12.32 -18.00
N GLY A 166 -12.37 -11.82 -17.39
CA GLY A 166 -13.17 -10.75 -17.96
C GLY A 166 -12.61 -9.34 -17.75
N LEU A 167 -11.72 -9.13 -16.77
CA LEU A 167 -11.21 -7.82 -16.41
C LEU A 167 -9.78 -7.89 -15.89
N GLY A 168 -8.96 -6.91 -16.30
CA GLY A 168 -7.64 -6.63 -15.73
C GLY A 168 -7.58 -5.21 -15.21
N LEU A 169 -7.10 -5.04 -13.98
CA LEU A 169 -6.83 -3.76 -13.35
C LEU A 169 -5.33 -3.62 -13.13
N LEU A 170 -4.71 -2.65 -13.79
CA LEU A 170 -3.33 -2.26 -13.54
C LEU A 170 -3.32 -1.11 -12.55
N ILE A 171 -2.69 -1.32 -11.40
CA ILE A 171 -2.71 -0.40 -10.26
C ILE A 171 -1.29 0.06 -9.95
N ASN A 172 -1.05 1.37 -9.99
CA ASN A 172 0.25 1.94 -9.67
C ASN A 172 0.21 2.77 -8.39
N PHE A 173 0.88 2.31 -7.36
CA PHE A 173 1.04 2.98 -6.08
C PHE A 173 2.15 4.04 -6.06
N GLY A 174 3.03 4.09 -7.08
CA GLY A 174 4.14 5.05 -7.13
C GLY A 174 3.75 6.46 -7.59
N SER A 175 2.54 6.66 -8.10
CA SER A 175 2.03 7.97 -8.51
C SER A 175 1.90 8.93 -7.33
N LYS A 176 2.34 10.21 -7.49
CA LYS A 176 2.44 11.19 -6.39
C LYS A 176 1.11 11.76 -5.89
N ARG A 177 0.04 11.68 -6.66
CA ARG A 177 -1.24 12.33 -6.31
C ARG A 177 -2.28 11.36 -5.74
N LYS A 178 -2.37 10.19 -6.34
CA LYS A 178 -3.28 9.10 -5.95
C LYS A 178 -2.79 7.81 -6.62
N ALA A 179 -3.24 6.64 -6.15
CA ALA A 179 -3.03 5.42 -6.90
C ALA A 179 -3.60 5.60 -8.32
N GLU A 180 -2.78 5.30 -9.34
CA GLU A 180 -3.22 5.34 -10.74
C GLU A 180 -3.81 3.99 -11.10
N VAL A 181 -5.01 3.99 -11.69
CA VAL A 181 -5.72 2.77 -12.08
C VAL A 181 -5.99 2.81 -13.57
N ARG A 182 -5.62 1.74 -14.26
CA ARG A 182 -5.93 1.47 -15.67
C ARG A 182 -6.75 0.18 -15.74
N ARG A 183 -7.74 0.20 -16.63
CA ARG A 183 -8.69 -0.90 -16.82
C ARG A 183 -8.57 -1.48 -18.21
#